data_bf6263512a080f7239187b7aa9db1251
#
_entry.id   bf6263512a080f7239187b7aa9db1251
#
_cell.length_a   1.000
_cell.length_b   1.000
_cell.length_c   1.000
_cell.angle_alpha   90.00
_cell.angle_beta   90.00
_cell.angle_gamma   90.00
#
_symmetry.space_group_name_H-M   'P 1'
#
loop_
_entity.id
_entity.type
_entity.pdbx_description
1 polymer ?
#
loop_
_entity_poly.entity_id
_entity_poly.type
_entity_poly.pdbx_seq_one_letter_code
_entity_poly.pdbx_strand_id
1 'polypeptide(L)'
;MSEQVCKADMGSDGAAVVDTYGYPVETTGNAVLDILEHRSSTRAFARDDDDRPVAVTDEQRAAILHAASRAPSAGAMMMYSIVSIREQATLDRLADLCDHQPMIAKAPWALIFVVDYAKWIDLFEHVGCFEPEFVERTGKSPRRAPGLGDFAIAAQDAMIAAQNAVVAAEALGLGSCYIG
;
A
#
# COMPACT_ATOMS: atom_id res chain seq x y z
N MET A 1 14.63 -27.60 9.13
CA MET A 1 14.51 -26.96 7.80
C MET A 1 14.67 -25.49 8.05
N SER A 2 15.80 -24.94 7.62
CA SER A 2 16.25 -23.58 7.96
C SER A 2 15.33 -22.53 7.36
N GLU A 3 14.84 -21.62 8.22
CA GLU A 3 14.12 -20.41 7.85
C GLU A 3 15.05 -19.50 7.05
N GLN A 4 14.70 -19.28 5.80
CA GLN A 4 15.39 -18.33 4.95
C GLN A 4 14.77 -16.95 5.14
N VAL A 5 15.50 -16.12 5.87
CA VAL A 5 15.27 -14.67 5.99
C VAL A 5 15.39 -14.05 4.60
N CYS A 6 14.31 -13.47 4.10
CA CYS A 6 14.30 -12.76 2.83
C CYS A 6 15.06 -11.43 2.98
N LYS A 7 16.36 -11.44 2.69
CA LYS A 7 17.13 -10.23 2.41
C LYS A 7 17.43 -10.24 0.92
N ALA A 8 16.88 -9.29 0.20
CA ALA A 8 17.44 -8.91 -1.09
C ALA A 8 18.80 -8.24 -0.82
N ASP A 9 19.87 -9.03 -0.90
CA ASP A 9 21.24 -8.51 -0.80
C ASP A 9 21.60 -7.95 -2.17
N MET A 10 21.64 -6.64 -2.28
CA MET A 10 22.16 -5.93 -3.44
C MET A 10 23.68 -6.04 -3.40
N GLY A 11 24.20 -7.20 -3.81
CA GLY A 11 25.61 -7.53 -3.77
C GLY A 11 26.43 -6.68 -4.74
N SER A 12 27.40 -5.96 -4.18
CA SER A 12 28.44 -5.22 -4.91
C SER A 12 29.52 -6.12 -5.53
N ASP A 13 29.44 -7.45 -5.38
CA ASP A 13 30.56 -8.38 -5.65
C ASP A 13 30.25 -9.50 -6.65
N GLY A 14 29.42 -9.27 -7.66
CA GLY A 14 29.24 -10.23 -8.76
C GLY A 14 28.61 -11.59 -8.40
N ALA A 15 28.04 -11.71 -7.19
CA ALA A 15 27.23 -12.84 -6.80
C ALA A 15 25.87 -12.80 -7.53
N ALA A 16 25.40 -13.94 -8.02
CA ALA A 16 24.09 -14.02 -8.66
C ALA A 16 23.02 -13.54 -7.68
N VAL A 17 22.20 -12.59 -8.11
CA VAL A 17 20.99 -12.20 -7.39
C VAL A 17 20.05 -13.39 -7.38
N VAL A 18 19.46 -13.70 -6.24
CA VAL A 18 18.49 -14.80 -6.12
C VAL A 18 17.15 -14.26 -5.64
N ASP A 19 16.07 -14.87 -6.12
CA ASP A 19 14.71 -14.55 -5.67
C ASP A 19 14.45 -15.04 -4.22
N THR A 20 13.26 -14.78 -3.73
CA THR A 20 12.79 -15.21 -2.39
C THR A 20 12.90 -16.72 -2.14
N TYR A 21 12.98 -17.52 -3.21
CA TYR A 21 13.07 -18.98 -3.18
C TYR A 21 14.49 -19.49 -3.43
N GLY A 22 15.48 -18.59 -3.62
CA GLY A 22 16.87 -18.92 -3.85
C GLY A 22 17.24 -19.26 -5.31
N TYR A 23 16.36 -18.95 -6.27
CA TYR A 23 16.67 -19.14 -7.68
C TYR A 23 17.44 -17.92 -8.24
N PRO A 24 18.46 -18.16 -9.10
CA PRO A 24 19.16 -17.06 -9.77
C PRO A 24 18.20 -16.22 -10.59
N VAL A 25 18.31 -14.90 -10.45
CA VAL A 25 17.51 -13.92 -11.19
C VAL A 25 18.41 -13.10 -12.07
N GLU A 26 18.04 -12.94 -13.33
CA GLU A 26 18.72 -12.02 -14.23
C GLU A 26 18.38 -10.58 -13.84
N THR A 27 19.39 -9.73 -13.72
CA THR A 27 19.20 -8.31 -13.46
C THR A 27 19.23 -7.52 -14.76
N THR A 28 18.37 -6.54 -14.89
CA THR A 28 18.33 -5.62 -16.05
C THR A 28 19.39 -4.53 -15.93
N GLY A 29 20.02 -4.38 -14.76
CA GLY A 29 20.90 -3.27 -14.43
C GLY A 29 20.14 -1.97 -14.12
N ASN A 30 18.81 -2.02 -14.03
CA ASN A 30 17.96 -0.93 -13.63
C ASN A 30 17.17 -1.32 -12.37
N ALA A 31 17.49 -0.71 -11.24
CA ALA A 31 16.93 -1.08 -9.93
C ALA A 31 15.39 -1.06 -9.89
N VAL A 32 14.73 -0.17 -10.65
CA VAL A 32 13.26 -0.10 -10.67
C VAL A 32 12.68 -1.27 -11.44
N LEU A 33 13.27 -1.62 -12.59
CA LEU A 33 12.83 -2.76 -13.36
C LEU A 33 13.08 -4.07 -12.60
N ASP A 34 14.23 -4.20 -11.96
CA ASP A 34 14.57 -5.35 -11.16
C ASP A 34 13.58 -5.58 -10.01
N ILE A 35 13.18 -4.50 -9.30
CA ILE A 35 12.15 -4.57 -8.26
C ILE A 35 10.80 -5.04 -8.85
N LEU A 36 10.37 -4.47 -9.96
CA LEU A 36 9.09 -4.83 -10.57
C LEU A 36 9.04 -6.28 -11.05
N GLU A 37 10.16 -6.78 -11.57
CA GLU A 37 10.28 -8.14 -12.10
C GLU A 37 10.38 -9.18 -10.99
N HIS A 38 11.13 -8.88 -9.93
CA HIS A 38 11.47 -9.87 -8.90
C HIS A 38 10.54 -9.82 -7.68
N ARG A 39 9.74 -8.75 -7.50
CA ARG A 39 8.82 -8.71 -6.37
C ARG A 39 7.86 -9.90 -6.38
N SER A 40 7.66 -10.49 -5.23
CA SER A 40 6.73 -11.60 -5.03
C SER A 40 5.84 -11.39 -3.81
N SER A 41 4.77 -12.17 -3.70
CA SER A 41 3.90 -12.15 -2.52
C SER A 41 4.57 -12.85 -1.34
N THR A 42 5.06 -12.08 -0.38
CA THR A 42 5.71 -12.57 0.84
C THR A 42 4.66 -12.88 1.90
N ARG A 43 4.62 -14.13 2.36
CA ARG A 43 3.66 -14.61 3.38
C ARG A 43 4.33 -15.11 4.66
N ALA A 44 5.66 -15.15 4.68
CA ALA A 44 6.47 -15.45 5.85
C ALA A 44 7.33 -14.22 6.17
N PHE A 45 7.16 -13.66 7.36
CA PHE A 45 7.87 -12.46 7.79
C PHE A 45 9.00 -12.85 8.76
N ALA A 46 10.11 -12.10 8.69
CA ALA A 46 11.25 -12.30 9.58
C ALA A 46 10.84 -12.10 11.03
N ARG A 47 11.42 -12.93 11.91
CA ARG A 47 11.20 -12.87 13.35
C ARG A 47 12.54 -12.73 14.08
N ASP A 48 12.51 -12.07 15.22
CA ASP A 48 13.67 -11.94 16.10
C ASP A 48 13.89 -13.23 16.94
N ASP A 49 14.93 -13.22 17.77
CA ASP A 49 15.30 -14.36 18.62
C ASP A 49 14.22 -14.71 19.66
N ASP A 50 13.31 -13.78 19.98
CA ASP A 50 12.16 -13.98 20.86
C ASP A 50 10.87 -14.36 20.10
N ASP A 51 10.99 -14.75 18.85
CA ASP A 51 9.87 -15.11 17.96
C ASP A 51 8.86 -13.94 17.73
N ARG A 52 9.32 -12.68 17.82
CA ARG A 52 8.51 -11.49 17.51
C ARG A 52 8.75 -11.04 16.07
N PRO A 53 7.74 -10.49 15.37
CA PRO A 53 7.97 -9.92 14.04
C PRO A 53 9.06 -8.84 14.08
N VAL A 54 10.00 -8.90 13.15
CA VAL A 54 10.99 -7.82 12.98
C VAL A 54 10.25 -6.55 12.60
N ALA A 55 10.42 -5.50 13.39
CA ALA A 55 9.67 -4.26 13.23
C ALA A 55 10.08 -3.51 11.95
N VAL A 56 9.11 -2.97 11.23
CA VAL A 56 9.33 -1.93 10.23
C VAL A 56 9.63 -0.62 10.95
N THR A 57 10.72 0.07 10.59
CA THR A 57 11.09 1.32 11.26
C THR A 57 10.15 2.48 10.93
N ASP A 58 10.16 3.55 11.72
CA ASP A 58 9.35 4.73 11.45
C ASP A 58 9.76 5.41 10.15
N GLU A 59 11.04 5.42 9.83
CA GLU A 59 11.60 5.96 8.59
C GLU A 59 11.13 5.15 7.37
N GLN A 60 11.16 3.82 7.44
CA GLN A 60 10.66 2.95 6.39
C GLN A 60 9.16 3.16 6.17
N ARG A 61 8.37 3.22 7.26
CA ARG A 61 6.94 3.51 7.17
C ARG A 61 6.65 4.86 6.53
N ALA A 62 7.37 5.89 6.94
CA ALA A 62 7.22 7.23 6.39
C ALA A 62 7.55 7.26 4.89
N ALA A 63 8.64 6.61 4.47
CA ALA A 63 9.02 6.52 3.06
C ALA A 63 7.97 5.79 2.22
N ILE A 64 7.43 4.67 2.71
CA ILE A 64 6.40 3.89 2.01
C ILE A 64 5.09 4.70 1.89
N LEU A 65 4.63 5.33 2.97
CA LEU A 65 3.44 6.18 2.95
C LEU A 65 3.62 7.40 2.05
N HIS A 66 4.81 7.99 2.05
CA HIS A 66 5.14 9.07 1.13
C HIS A 66 5.08 8.61 -0.33
N ALA A 67 5.69 7.47 -0.66
CA ALA A 67 5.63 6.90 -2.01
C ALA A 67 4.19 6.61 -2.46
N ALA A 68 3.34 6.05 -1.57
CA ALA A 68 1.92 5.86 -1.82
C ALA A 68 1.22 7.18 -2.16
N SER A 69 1.49 8.25 -1.40
CA SER A 69 0.89 9.57 -1.62
C SER A 69 1.37 10.27 -2.91
N ARG A 70 2.49 9.82 -3.49
CA ARG A 70 3.02 10.31 -4.77
C ARG A 70 2.45 9.59 -5.99
N ALA A 71 1.61 8.60 -5.79
CA ALA A 71 0.91 7.91 -6.87
C ALA A 71 0.06 8.89 -7.70
N PRO A 72 -0.03 8.72 -9.02
CA PRO A 72 -0.98 9.50 -9.82
C PRO A 72 -2.41 9.18 -9.39
N SER A 73 -3.29 10.19 -9.42
CA SER A 73 -4.71 10.02 -9.13
C SER A 73 -5.57 10.86 -10.06
N ALA A 74 -6.82 10.47 -10.26
CA ALA A 74 -7.76 11.17 -11.12
C ALA A 74 -7.99 12.60 -10.60
N GLY A 75 -7.70 13.59 -11.45
CA GLY A 75 -7.83 15.00 -11.08
C GLY A 75 -6.97 15.43 -9.86
N ALA A 76 -5.94 14.68 -9.51
CA ALA A 76 -5.15 14.85 -8.29
C ALA A 76 -5.99 14.83 -7.00
N MET A 77 -7.15 14.17 -7.03
CA MET A 77 -8.09 14.17 -5.91
C MET A 77 -7.72 13.15 -4.83
N MET A 78 -6.91 12.13 -5.13
CA MET A 78 -6.50 11.12 -4.16
C MET A 78 -7.72 10.54 -3.40
N MET A 79 -8.70 10.01 -4.14
CA MET A 79 -9.99 9.56 -3.60
C MET A 79 -9.88 8.27 -2.79
N TYR A 80 -8.87 8.18 -1.95
CA TYR A 80 -8.59 7.07 -1.04
C TYR A 80 -8.09 7.58 0.30
N SER A 81 -8.23 6.76 1.32
CA SER A 81 -7.57 6.93 2.62
C SER A 81 -6.73 5.71 2.93
N ILE A 82 -5.63 5.88 3.67
CA ILE A 82 -4.75 4.80 4.07
C ILE A 82 -4.82 4.64 5.58
N VAL A 83 -5.25 3.46 6.05
CA VAL A 83 -5.27 3.12 7.47
C VAL A 83 -4.03 2.28 7.77
N SER A 84 -3.21 2.79 8.69
CA SER A 84 -1.97 2.15 9.13
C SER A 84 -2.19 1.39 10.43
N ILE A 85 -2.00 0.08 10.43
CA ILE A 85 -2.32 -0.82 11.54
C ILE A 85 -1.05 -1.49 12.05
N ARG A 86 -0.78 -1.33 13.35
CA ARG A 86 0.37 -1.91 14.06
C ARG A 86 -0.03 -2.66 15.33
N GLU A 87 -1.26 -2.43 15.78
CA GLU A 87 -1.76 -3.05 17.00
C GLU A 87 -2.05 -4.53 16.74
N GLN A 88 -1.44 -5.42 17.53
CA GLN A 88 -1.54 -6.86 17.36
C GLN A 88 -2.99 -7.34 17.41
N ALA A 89 -3.79 -6.86 18.36
CA ALA A 89 -5.20 -7.25 18.47
C ALA A 89 -6.02 -6.92 17.21
N THR A 90 -5.67 -5.82 16.54
CA THR A 90 -6.31 -5.44 15.26
C THR A 90 -5.81 -6.32 14.11
N LEU A 91 -4.53 -6.67 14.08
CA LEU A 91 -3.97 -7.61 13.09
C LEU A 91 -4.56 -9.02 13.25
N ASP A 92 -4.73 -9.50 14.47
CA ASP A 92 -5.35 -10.79 14.78
C ASP A 92 -6.81 -10.80 14.26
N ARG A 93 -7.56 -9.74 14.54
CA ARG A 93 -8.93 -9.61 14.05
C ARG A 93 -9.02 -9.51 12.52
N LEU A 94 -8.07 -8.82 11.87
CA LEU A 94 -7.99 -8.78 10.41
C LEU A 94 -7.70 -10.16 9.83
N ALA A 95 -6.81 -10.93 10.45
CA ALA A 95 -6.53 -12.30 10.02
C ALA A 95 -7.80 -13.17 9.98
N ASP A 96 -8.66 -13.04 10.97
CA ASP A 96 -9.95 -13.75 11.02
C ASP A 96 -10.94 -13.23 9.96
N LEU A 97 -11.04 -11.91 9.79
CA LEU A 97 -11.97 -11.28 8.86
C LEU A 97 -11.58 -11.49 7.39
N CYS A 98 -10.28 -11.64 7.12
CA CYS A 98 -9.74 -11.87 5.78
C CYS A 98 -9.55 -13.37 5.51
N ASP A 99 -10.61 -14.14 5.63
CA ASP A 99 -10.66 -15.58 5.32
C ASP A 99 -9.67 -16.44 6.16
N HIS A 100 -9.56 -16.10 7.45
CA HIS A 100 -8.69 -16.82 8.41
C HIS A 100 -7.24 -16.95 7.93
N GLN A 101 -6.64 -15.86 7.44
CA GLN A 101 -5.26 -15.85 6.95
C GLN A 101 -4.27 -15.51 8.09
N PRO A 102 -3.62 -16.50 8.72
CA PRO A 102 -2.78 -16.28 9.92
C PRO A 102 -1.52 -15.46 9.62
N MET A 103 -1.13 -15.34 8.37
CA MET A 103 0.00 -14.50 7.97
C MET A 103 -0.22 -13.02 8.28
N ILE A 104 -1.47 -12.53 8.28
CA ILE A 104 -1.80 -11.14 8.60
C ILE A 104 -1.47 -10.86 10.07
N ALA A 105 -1.85 -11.75 10.99
CA ALA A 105 -1.51 -11.65 12.41
C ALA A 105 0.01 -11.72 12.68
N LYS A 106 0.78 -12.31 11.76
CA LYS A 106 2.24 -12.43 11.87
C LYS A 106 2.99 -11.26 11.23
N ALA A 107 2.31 -10.40 10.49
CA ALA A 107 2.91 -9.23 9.88
C ALA A 107 3.22 -8.16 10.94
N PRO A 108 4.36 -7.45 10.86
CA PRO A 108 4.67 -6.36 11.78
C PRO A 108 3.85 -5.10 11.52
N TRP A 109 3.19 -5.02 10.37
CA TRP A 109 2.48 -3.85 9.90
C TRP A 109 1.53 -4.19 8.76
N ALA A 110 0.35 -3.59 8.74
CA ALA A 110 -0.60 -3.67 7.65
C ALA A 110 -1.11 -2.29 7.23
N LEU A 111 -1.39 -2.15 5.94
CA LEU A 111 -2.04 -0.97 5.36
C LEU A 111 -3.37 -1.37 4.73
N ILE A 112 -4.44 -0.66 5.06
CA ILE A 112 -5.71 -0.78 4.36
C ILE A 112 -5.90 0.45 3.49
N PHE A 113 -6.06 0.24 2.19
CA PHE A 113 -6.38 1.27 1.23
C PHE A 113 -7.90 1.30 1.04
N VAL A 114 -8.52 2.37 1.50
CA VAL A 114 -9.98 2.52 1.51
C VAL A 114 -10.39 3.52 0.45
N VAL A 115 -11.40 3.18 -0.35
CA VAL A 115 -12.08 4.16 -1.21
C VAL A 115 -12.73 5.22 -0.31
N ASP A 116 -12.31 6.47 -0.48
CA ASP A 116 -12.74 7.59 0.36
C ASP A 116 -13.16 8.78 -0.51
N TYR A 117 -14.39 8.73 -0.92
CA TYR A 117 -15.02 9.81 -1.68
C TYR A 117 -15.65 10.87 -0.78
N ALA A 118 -16.02 10.47 0.44
CA ALA A 118 -16.76 11.31 1.39
C ALA A 118 -15.97 12.57 1.76
N LYS A 119 -14.66 12.49 1.94
CA LYS A 119 -13.82 13.65 2.28
C LYS A 119 -13.93 14.81 1.30
N TRP A 120 -14.18 14.53 0.02
CA TRP A 120 -14.37 15.58 -0.98
C TRP A 120 -15.78 16.19 -0.90
N ILE A 121 -16.79 15.38 -0.62
CA ILE A 121 -18.16 15.88 -0.40
C ILE A 121 -18.16 16.80 0.81
N ASP A 122 -17.56 16.35 1.91
CA ASP A 122 -17.46 17.13 3.15
C ASP A 122 -16.68 18.44 2.93
N LEU A 123 -15.57 18.39 2.18
CA LEU A 123 -14.82 19.58 1.82
C LEU A 123 -15.65 20.56 0.98
N PHE A 124 -16.33 20.08 -0.06
CA PHE A 124 -17.15 20.92 -0.92
C PHE A 124 -18.33 21.55 -0.16
N GLU A 125 -18.92 20.82 0.77
CA GLU A 125 -19.95 21.35 1.68
C GLU A 125 -19.36 22.43 2.58
N HIS A 126 -18.21 22.16 3.22
CA HIS A 126 -17.54 23.10 4.12
C HIS A 126 -17.17 24.42 3.43
N VAL A 127 -16.73 24.38 2.17
CA VAL A 127 -16.39 25.61 1.42
C VAL A 127 -17.56 26.23 0.65
N GLY A 128 -18.79 25.77 0.90
CA GLY A 128 -20.01 26.37 0.35
C GLY A 128 -20.27 26.10 -1.13
N CYS A 129 -19.64 25.05 -1.73
CA CYS A 129 -19.85 24.72 -3.15
C CYS A 129 -21.29 24.28 -3.48
N PHE A 130 -22.08 23.94 -2.47
CA PHE A 130 -23.47 23.51 -2.64
C PHE A 130 -24.49 24.62 -2.31
N GLU A 131 -24.01 25.78 -1.90
CA GLU A 131 -24.89 26.93 -1.61
C GLU A 131 -25.50 27.47 -2.90
N PRO A 132 -26.79 27.91 -2.86
CA PRO A 132 -27.50 28.42 -4.04
C PRO A 132 -26.76 29.55 -4.77
N GLU A 133 -26.14 30.45 -4.02
CA GLU A 133 -25.38 31.60 -4.54
C GLU A 133 -24.14 31.13 -5.35
N PHE A 134 -23.47 30.07 -4.91
CA PHE A 134 -22.35 29.48 -5.64
C PHE A 134 -22.84 28.84 -6.93
N VAL A 135 -23.93 28.09 -6.88
CA VAL A 135 -24.53 27.41 -8.03
C VAL A 135 -25.01 28.42 -9.07
N GLU A 136 -25.69 29.48 -8.66
CA GLU A 136 -26.15 30.55 -9.54
C GLU A 136 -24.98 31.25 -10.25
N ARG A 137 -23.94 31.61 -9.50
CA ARG A 137 -22.75 32.28 -10.04
C ARG A 137 -21.95 31.44 -11.01
N THR A 138 -21.83 30.12 -10.76
CA THR A 138 -20.93 29.23 -11.52
C THR A 138 -21.62 28.43 -12.60
N GLY A 139 -22.95 28.33 -12.57
CA GLY A 139 -23.74 27.45 -13.45
C GLY A 139 -23.45 25.96 -13.21
N LYS A 140 -22.80 25.59 -12.11
CA LYS A 140 -22.49 24.20 -11.77
C LYS A 140 -23.70 23.52 -11.16
N SER A 141 -23.88 22.23 -11.48
CA SER A 141 -24.92 21.44 -10.85
C SER A 141 -24.71 21.33 -9.35
N PRO A 142 -25.80 21.36 -8.59
CA PRO A 142 -25.74 21.09 -7.17
C PRO A 142 -25.20 19.66 -6.89
N ARG A 143 -25.02 19.36 -5.61
CA ARG A 143 -24.58 18.06 -5.10
C ARG A 143 -25.29 16.90 -5.80
N ARG A 144 -24.53 15.94 -6.28
CA ARG A 144 -25.01 14.64 -6.76
C ARG A 144 -24.49 13.51 -5.88
N ALA A 145 -25.21 12.42 -5.79
CA ALA A 145 -24.72 11.21 -5.16
C ALA A 145 -23.59 10.59 -6.02
N PRO A 146 -22.52 10.05 -5.41
CA PRO A 146 -21.54 9.26 -6.11
C PRO A 146 -22.17 8.04 -6.79
N GLY A 147 -21.74 7.76 -8.02
CA GLY A 147 -22.19 6.61 -8.77
C GLY A 147 -21.11 5.54 -8.92
N LEU A 148 -21.42 4.48 -9.65
CA LEU A 148 -20.48 3.38 -9.90
C LEU A 148 -19.19 3.86 -10.59
N GLY A 149 -19.27 4.85 -11.48
CA GLY A 149 -18.11 5.44 -12.14
C GLY A 149 -17.16 6.12 -11.15
N ASP A 150 -17.69 6.85 -10.17
CA ASP A 150 -16.90 7.50 -9.13
C ASP A 150 -16.22 6.46 -8.23
N PHE A 151 -16.94 5.40 -7.87
CA PHE A 151 -16.38 4.27 -7.13
C PHE A 151 -15.24 3.60 -7.91
N ALA A 152 -15.43 3.33 -9.20
CA ALA A 152 -14.41 2.69 -10.02
C ALA A 152 -13.13 3.53 -10.10
N ILE A 153 -13.25 4.85 -10.27
CA ILE A 153 -12.10 5.76 -10.30
C ILE A 153 -11.39 5.79 -8.93
N ALA A 154 -12.14 5.90 -7.85
CA ALA A 154 -11.57 5.92 -6.50
C ALA A 154 -10.90 4.60 -6.12
N ALA A 155 -11.44 3.46 -6.56
CA ALA A 155 -10.83 2.15 -6.38
C ALA A 155 -9.51 2.03 -7.17
N GLN A 156 -9.46 2.56 -8.40
CA GLN A 156 -8.22 2.62 -9.19
C GLN A 156 -7.17 3.50 -8.50
N ASP A 157 -7.54 4.68 -8.02
CA ASP A 157 -6.64 5.56 -7.27
C ASP A 157 -6.04 4.84 -6.04
N ALA A 158 -6.88 4.14 -5.28
CA ALA A 158 -6.45 3.36 -4.12
C ALA A 158 -5.45 2.26 -4.50
N MET A 159 -5.73 1.52 -5.58
CA MET A 159 -4.84 0.44 -6.04
C MET A 159 -3.52 0.94 -6.60
N ILE A 160 -3.52 2.07 -7.31
CA ILE A 160 -2.28 2.70 -7.81
C ILE A 160 -1.42 3.17 -6.64
N ALA A 161 -2.02 3.77 -5.60
CA ALA A 161 -1.32 4.17 -4.39
C ALA A 161 -0.76 2.95 -3.62
N ALA A 162 -1.52 1.87 -3.55
CA ALA A 162 -1.08 0.61 -2.94
C ALA A 162 0.10 0.01 -3.70
N GLN A 163 0.09 0.05 -5.04
CA GLN A 163 1.21 -0.44 -5.83
C GLN A 163 2.49 0.39 -5.61
N ASN A 164 2.38 1.72 -5.49
CA ASN A 164 3.53 2.54 -5.14
C ASN A 164 4.10 2.17 -3.75
N ALA A 165 3.21 1.90 -2.77
CA ALA A 165 3.65 1.43 -1.45
C ALA A 165 4.39 0.10 -1.52
N VAL A 166 3.90 -0.85 -2.32
CA VAL A 166 4.53 -2.16 -2.53
C VAL A 166 5.92 -2.01 -3.16
N VAL A 167 6.05 -1.23 -4.23
CA VAL A 167 7.35 -0.99 -4.88
C VAL A 167 8.34 -0.32 -3.92
N ALA A 168 7.88 0.64 -3.11
CA ALA A 168 8.71 1.28 -2.11
C ALA A 168 9.13 0.32 -0.99
N ALA A 169 8.25 -0.59 -0.56
CA ALA A 169 8.57 -1.61 0.42
C ALA A 169 9.68 -2.54 -0.10
N GLU A 170 9.54 -3.07 -1.30
CA GLU A 170 10.56 -3.91 -1.94
C GLU A 170 11.90 -3.17 -2.10
N ALA A 171 11.88 -1.88 -2.49
CA ALA A 171 13.08 -1.05 -2.58
C ALA A 171 13.79 -0.86 -1.22
N LEU A 172 13.07 -1.01 -0.12
CA LEU A 172 13.60 -0.95 1.26
C LEU A 172 13.91 -2.33 1.84
N GLY A 173 13.87 -3.39 1.03
CA GLY A 173 14.12 -4.78 1.45
C GLY A 173 13.00 -5.39 2.27
N LEU A 174 11.78 -4.87 2.15
CA LEU A 174 10.59 -5.36 2.86
C LEU A 174 9.67 -6.09 1.88
N GLY A 175 9.45 -7.37 2.11
CA GLY A 175 8.47 -8.14 1.35
C GLY A 175 7.03 -7.76 1.75
N SER A 176 6.10 -7.90 0.80
CA SER A 176 4.69 -7.56 0.97
C SER A 176 3.75 -8.58 0.35
N CYS A 177 2.48 -8.56 0.75
CA CYS A 177 1.43 -9.36 0.13
C CYS A 177 0.12 -8.58 0.09
N TYR A 178 -0.53 -8.56 -1.07
CA TYR A 178 -1.91 -8.09 -1.19
C TYR A 178 -2.88 -9.11 -0.58
N ILE A 179 -3.88 -8.59 0.11
CA ILE A 179 -5.02 -9.35 0.63
C ILE A 179 -6.27 -8.75 0.01
N GLY A 180 -7.09 -9.60 -0.61
CA GLY A 180 -8.37 -9.26 -1.25
C GLY A 180 -9.55 -9.91 -0.56
#